data_a1fb35962c819e78d850b3d8cfae02b8
#
_entry.id   a1fb35962c819e78d850b3d8cfae02b8
#
_cell.length_a   1.000
_cell.length_b   1.000
_cell.length_c   1.000
_cell.angle_alpha   90.00
_cell.angle_beta   90.00
_cell.angle_gamma   90.00
#
_symmetry.space_group_name_H-M   'P 1'
#
loop_
_entity.id
_entity.type
_entity.pdbx_description
1 polymer ?
#
loop_
_entity_poly.entity_id
_entity_poly.type
_entity_poly.pdbx_seq_one_letter_code
_entity_poly.pdbx_strand_id
1 'polypeptide(L)'
;MRTSFIQSSHQEACIQAIQELVAFPSVLQEHQADTPFGQAIQDVLEHTLALTEKMGFKTYLDPAGYYGYAEIGQGEELLAILCHLDVVPAGDLSQWQTPPFEAVVEGDYIIGRGVQDDKG
;
A
#
# COMPACT_ATOMS: atom_id res chain seq x y z
N MET A 1 -32.34 -7.95 0.62
CA MET A 1 -31.69 -6.67 0.22
C MET A 1 -30.25 -6.67 0.71
N ARG A 2 -29.28 -6.80 -0.15
CA ARG A 2 -27.87 -6.63 0.25
C ARG A 2 -27.61 -5.12 0.37
N THR A 3 -27.47 -4.64 1.57
CA THR A 3 -26.97 -3.28 1.81
C THR A 3 -25.49 -3.27 1.48
N SER A 4 -25.10 -2.68 0.36
CA SER A 4 -23.69 -2.45 0.09
C SER A 4 -23.22 -1.34 1.03
N PHE A 5 -22.34 -1.67 1.96
CA PHE A 5 -21.70 -0.69 2.85
C PHE A 5 -20.63 0.14 2.12
N ILE A 6 -20.23 -0.28 0.92
CA ILE A 6 -19.24 0.41 0.09
C ILE A 6 -19.98 1.24 -0.95
N GLN A 7 -19.88 2.55 -0.82
CA GLN A 7 -20.37 3.49 -1.82
C GLN A 7 -19.44 3.48 -3.05
N SER A 8 -19.97 3.76 -4.24
CA SER A 8 -19.19 3.81 -5.47
C SER A 8 -18.02 4.81 -5.41
N SER A 9 -18.20 5.93 -4.73
CA SER A 9 -17.13 6.92 -4.49
C SER A 9 -15.98 6.35 -3.65
N HIS A 10 -16.27 5.51 -2.66
CA HIS A 10 -15.24 4.83 -1.87
C HIS A 10 -14.52 3.77 -2.70
N GLN A 11 -15.22 3.08 -3.57
CA GLN A 11 -14.62 2.10 -4.48
C GLN A 11 -13.61 2.74 -5.42
N GLU A 12 -13.96 3.86 -6.04
CA GLU A 12 -13.07 4.63 -6.92
C GLU A 12 -11.83 5.14 -6.16
N ALA A 13 -12.02 5.69 -4.96
CA ALA A 13 -10.93 6.15 -4.12
C ALA A 13 -9.99 5.00 -3.69
N CYS A 14 -10.55 3.83 -3.40
CA CYS A 14 -9.78 2.63 -3.06
C CYS A 14 -8.95 2.15 -4.25
N ILE A 15 -9.53 2.07 -5.44
CA ILE A 15 -8.82 1.69 -6.68
C ILE A 15 -7.68 2.67 -6.94
N GLN A 16 -7.92 3.96 -6.83
CA GLN A 16 -6.89 4.99 -7.01
C GLN A 16 -5.76 4.83 -5.99
N ALA A 17 -6.06 4.60 -4.71
CA ALA A 17 -5.06 4.38 -3.69
C ALA A 17 -4.21 3.13 -3.99
N ILE A 18 -4.82 2.03 -4.41
CA ILE A 18 -4.10 0.82 -4.83
C ILE A 18 -3.16 1.13 -6.00
N GLN A 19 -3.62 1.87 -7.01
CA GLN A 19 -2.81 2.26 -8.15
C GLN A 19 -1.59 3.11 -7.73
N GLU A 20 -1.80 4.07 -6.83
CA GLU A 20 -0.73 4.90 -6.28
C GLU A 20 0.31 4.06 -5.53
N LEU A 21 -0.13 3.13 -4.67
CA LEU A 21 0.76 2.29 -3.89
C LEU A 21 1.53 1.29 -4.77
N VAL A 22 0.89 0.71 -5.77
CA VAL A 22 1.52 -0.25 -6.70
C VAL A 22 2.58 0.41 -7.57
N ALA A 23 2.46 1.71 -7.85
CA ALA A 23 3.46 2.45 -8.63
C ALA A 23 4.84 2.51 -7.96
N PHE A 24 4.92 2.28 -6.65
CA PHE A 24 6.20 2.11 -5.96
C PHE A 24 6.73 0.68 -6.15
N PRO A 25 7.88 0.48 -6.81
CA PRO A 25 8.46 -0.84 -6.98
C PRO A 25 9.19 -1.28 -5.69
N SER A 26 8.43 -1.48 -4.63
CA SER A 26 8.89 -1.68 -3.26
C SER A 26 9.42 -3.09 -3.00
N VAL A 27 10.34 -3.53 -3.84
CA VAL A 27 11.09 -4.78 -3.67
C VAL A 27 12.24 -4.56 -2.68
N LEU A 28 12.47 -5.55 -1.81
CA LEU A 28 13.55 -5.50 -0.83
C LEU A 28 14.91 -5.26 -1.50
N GLN A 29 15.65 -4.30 -0.97
CA GLN A 29 17.01 -3.95 -1.39
C GLN A 29 17.98 -4.04 -0.22
N GLU A 30 19.28 -3.87 -0.50
CA GLU A 30 20.30 -3.86 0.53
C GLU A 30 20.07 -2.76 1.57
N HIS A 31 20.38 -3.10 2.81
CA HIS A 31 20.27 -2.19 3.95
C HIS A 31 21.17 -0.96 3.75
N GLN A 32 20.57 0.21 3.94
CA GLN A 32 21.28 1.48 4.09
C GLN A 32 20.88 2.13 5.42
N ALA A 33 21.70 3.07 5.90
CA ALA A 33 21.58 3.60 7.27
C ALA A 33 20.17 4.09 7.65
N ASP A 34 19.49 4.78 6.72
CA ASP A 34 18.18 5.39 6.97
C ASP A 34 17.05 4.68 6.19
N THR A 35 17.39 3.69 5.39
CA THR A 35 16.44 2.90 4.59
C THR A 35 16.78 1.41 4.68
N PRO A 36 16.42 0.76 5.80
CA PRO A 36 16.85 -0.61 6.09
C PRO A 36 16.41 -1.65 5.06
N PHE A 37 15.35 -1.36 4.31
CA PHE A 37 14.79 -2.26 3.29
C PHE A 37 14.92 -1.72 1.86
N GLY A 38 15.54 -0.53 1.69
CA GLY A 38 15.68 0.16 0.43
C GLY A 38 14.75 1.37 0.29
N GLN A 39 15.13 2.27 -0.63
CA GLN A 39 14.45 3.56 -0.79
C GLN A 39 12.99 3.42 -1.22
N ALA A 40 12.69 2.51 -2.15
CA ALA A 40 11.32 2.35 -2.65
C ALA A 40 10.34 1.87 -1.56
N ILE A 41 10.83 1.05 -0.60
CA ILE A 41 10.02 0.63 0.56
C ILE A 41 9.82 1.80 1.51
N GLN A 42 10.84 2.61 1.75
CA GLN A 42 10.71 3.84 2.54
C GLN A 42 9.71 4.81 1.91
N ASP A 43 9.82 5.04 0.60
CA ASP A 43 8.95 5.96 -0.13
C ASP A 43 7.47 5.54 -0.06
N VAL A 44 7.18 4.26 -0.25
CA VAL A 44 5.79 3.77 -0.16
C VAL A 44 5.25 3.82 1.27
N LEU A 45 6.09 3.59 2.28
CA LEU A 45 5.70 3.74 3.69
C LEU A 45 5.31 5.19 3.98
N GLU A 46 6.15 6.14 3.62
CA GLU A 46 5.87 7.56 3.81
C GLU A 46 4.61 8.01 3.05
N HIS A 47 4.45 7.56 1.80
CA HIS A 47 3.25 7.85 1.01
C HIS A 47 1.98 7.27 1.67
N THR A 48 2.04 6.05 2.17
CA THR A 48 0.90 5.40 2.86
C THR A 48 0.52 6.15 4.13
N LEU A 49 1.50 6.56 4.92
CA LEU A 49 1.25 7.35 6.12
C LEU A 49 0.64 8.72 5.78
N ALA A 50 1.13 9.40 4.74
CA ALA A 50 0.56 10.66 4.27
C ALA A 50 -0.89 10.49 3.78
N LEU A 51 -1.20 9.38 3.11
CA LEU A 51 -2.56 9.06 2.66
C LEU A 51 -3.50 8.84 3.85
N THR A 52 -3.07 8.07 4.86
CA THR A 52 -3.88 7.82 6.06
C THR A 52 -4.04 9.08 6.90
N GLU A 53 -3.05 9.96 6.96
CA GLU A 53 -3.16 11.25 7.63
C GLU A 53 -4.25 12.14 7.00
N LYS A 54 -4.35 12.17 5.66
CA LYS A 54 -5.44 12.85 4.95
C LYS A 54 -6.82 12.28 5.27
N MET A 55 -6.89 10.99 5.63
CA MET A 55 -8.12 10.35 6.08
C MET A 55 -8.47 10.64 7.55
N GLY A 56 -7.64 11.38 8.28
CA GLY A 56 -7.86 11.76 9.66
C GLY A 56 -7.18 10.87 10.70
N PHE A 57 -6.31 9.95 10.29
CA PHE A 57 -5.50 9.15 11.20
C PHE A 57 -4.34 9.95 11.78
N LYS A 58 -3.95 9.63 13.00
CA LYS A 58 -2.66 10.03 13.56
C LYS A 58 -1.61 9.03 13.11
N THR A 59 -0.51 9.52 12.57
CA THR A 59 0.54 8.69 12.00
C THR A 59 1.82 8.75 12.80
N TYR A 60 2.58 7.67 12.73
CA TYR A 60 3.93 7.57 13.26
C TYR A 60 4.82 6.86 12.24
N LEU A 61 6.00 7.39 12.03
CA LEU A 61 7.08 6.80 11.25
C LEU A 61 8.25 6.51 12.18
N ASP A 62 8.70 5.27 12.23
CA ASP A 62 9.93 4.91 12.94
C ASP A 62 11.12 5.67 12.34
N PRO A 63 11.90 6.41 13.15
CA PRO A 63 13.05 7.16 12.66
C PRO A 63 14.12 6.30 11.98
N ALA A 64 14.22 5.01 12.34
CA ALA A 64 15.12 4.06 11.70
C ALA A 64 14.55 3.42 10.43
N GLY A 65 13.29 3.69 10.06
CA GLY A 65 12.68 3.26 8.82
C GLY A 65 12.14 1.82 8.81
N TYR A 66 12.01 1.16 9.98
CA TYR A 66 11.57 -0.24 10.04
C TYR A 66 10.06 -0.41 9.92
N TYR A 67 9.27 0.55 10.39
CA TYR A 67 7.81 0.46 10.40
C TYR A 67 7.16 1.82 10.52
N GLY A 68 5.86 1.84 10.34
CA GLY A 68 5.00 2.97 10.68
C GLY A 68 3.64 2.46 11.12
N TYR A 69 2.85 3.32 11.73
CA TYR A 69 1.46 3.01 12.00
C TYR A 69 0.57 4.24 11.85
N ALA A 70 -0.70 3.98 11.65
CA ALA A 70 -1.76 4.98 11.63
C ALA A 70 -2.86 4.53 12.59
N GLU A 71 -3.32 5.41 13.46
CA GLU A 71 -4.37 5.11 14.44
C GLU A 71 -5.50 6.13 14.39
N ILE A 72 -6.72 5.68 14.67
CA ILE A 72 -7.90 6.53 14.76
C ILE A 72 -8.82 6.01 15.87
N GLY A 73 -9.54 6.94 16.49
CA GLY A 73 -10.47 6.59 17.58
C GLY A 73 -9.88 6.80 18.96
N GLN A 74 -10.66 6.41 19.96
CA GLN A 74 -10.34 6.55 21.38
C GLN A 74 -11.02 5.41 22.17
N GLY A 75 -10.50 5.10 23.32
CA GLY A 75 -11.06 4.10 24.22
C GLY A 75 -9.99 3.15 24.73
N GLU A 76 -10.41 2.18 25.53
CA GLU A 76 -9.53 1.20 26.15
C GLU A 76 -9.30 -0.04 25.27
N GLU A 77 -10.21 -0.28 24.32
CA GLU A 77 -10.10 -1.40 23.40
C GLU A 77 -9.36 -0.98 22.12
N LEU A 78 -8.48 -1.85 21.65
CA LEU A 78 -7.68 -1.64 20.44
C LEU A 78 -7.91 -2.78 19.46
N LEU A 79 -8.29 -2.43 18.23
CA LEU A 79 -8.20 -3.33 17.07
C LEU A 79 -6.94 -2.98 16.27
N ALA A 80 -6.02 -3.92 16.14
CA ALA A 80 -4.84 -3.76 15.32
C ALA A 80 -4.95 -4.58 14.02
N ILE A 81 -4.59 -3.95 12.90
CA ILE A 81 -4.47 -4.60 11.59
C ILE A 81 -3.00 -4.54 11.20
N LEU A 82 -2.39 -5.70 11.01
CA LEU A 82 -1.00 -5.82 10.57
C LEU A 82 -0.97 -6.08 9.06
N CYS A 83 -0.21 -5.26 8.34
CA CYS A 83 -0.04 -5.38 6.90
C CYS A 83 1.41 -5.02 6.52
N HIS A 84 1.76 -5.21 5.24
CA HIS A 84 3.09 -4.88 4.72
C HIS A 84 3.00 -4.18 3.36
N LEU A 85 4.05 -3.46 2.99
CA LEU A 85 4.12 -2.66 1.77
C LEU A 85 5.21 -3.13 0.79
N ASP A 86 6.09 -4.02 1.23
CA ASP A 86 7.05 -4.65 0.34
C ASP A 86 6.38 -5.68 -0.57
N VAL A 87 6.96 -5.87 -1.72
CA VAL A 87 6.50 -6.84 -2.72
C VAL A 87 7.66 -7.69 -3.19
N VAL A 88 7.35 -8.92 -3.63
CA VAL A 88 8.34 -9.76 -4.30
C VAL A 88 8.68 -9.19 -5.69
N PRO A 89 9.86 -9.51 -6.26
CA PRO A 89 10.21 -9.09 -7.61
C PRO A 89 9.15 -9.49 -8.64
N ALA A 90 9.02 -8.70 -9.70
CA ALA A 90 8.10 -8.99 -10.80
C ALA A 90 8.45 -10.29 -11.56
N GLY A 91 9.71 -10.72 -11.49
CA GLY A 91 10.19 -11.89 -12.21
C GLY A 91 10.42 -11.60 -13.70
N ASP A 92 10.14 -12.58 -14.53
CA ASP A 92 10.28 -12.44 -15.99
C ASP A 92 9.23 -11.49 -16.55
N LEU A 93 9.66 -10.31 -17.00
CA LEU A 93 8.77 -9.28 -17.54
C LEU A 93 8.04 -9.71 -18.82
N SER A 94 8.58 -10.69 -19.56
CA SER A 94 7.92 -11.22 -20.75
C SER A 94 6.63 -11.99 -20.45
N GLN A 95 6.44 -12.42 -19.19
CA GLN A 95 5.25 -13.12 -18.73
C GLN A 95 4.11 -12.15 -18.36
N TRP A 96 4.40 -10.86 -18.24
CA TRP A 96 3.41 -9.85 -17.92
C TRP A 96 2.74 -9.31 -19.18
N GLN A 97 1.40 -9.31 -19.20
CA GLN A 97 0.63 -8.68 -20.28
C GLN A 97 0.52 -7.16 -20.12
N THR A 98 0.63 -6.68 -18.87
CA THR A 98 0.61 -5.27 -18.49
C THR A 98 1.85 -4.96 -17.63
N PRO A 99 2.31 -3.70 -17.56
CA PRO A 99 3.44 -3.34 -16.70
C PRO A 99 3.15 -3.69 -15.22
N PRO A 100 4.04 -4.43 -14.53
CA PRO A 100 3.75 -4.97 -13.20
C PRO A 100 3.53 -3.91 -12.12
N PHE A 101 4.08 -2.70 -12.27
CA PHE A 101 3.99 -1.62 -11.28
C PHE A 101 3.08 -0.46 -11.73
N GLU A 102 2.10 -0.74 -12.58
CA GLU A 102 1.13 0.28 -13.05
C GLU A 102 -0.30 0.02 -12.61
N ALA A 103 -0.62 -1.11 -11.98
CA ALA A 103 -1.95 -1.48 -11.52
C ALA A 103 -3.06 -1.16 -12.54
N VAL A 104 -3.01 -1.82 -13.69
CA VAL A 104 -3.95 -1.59 -14.79
C VAL A 104 -5.32 -2.16 -14.45
N VAL A 105 -6.38 -1.37 -14.65
CA VAL A 105 -7.77 -1.80 -14.49
C VAL A 105 -8.28 -2.33 -15.82
N GLU A 106 -8.66 -3.60 -15.86
CA GLU A 106 -9.28 -4.25 -17.01
C GLU A 106 -10.57 -4.93 -16.59
N GLY A 107 -11.73 -4.38 -16.99
CA GLY A 107 -13.03 -4.89 -16.57
C GLY A 107 -13.17 -4.87 -15.04
N ASP A 108 -13.39 -6.04 -14.45
CA ASP A 108 -13.56 -6.22 -13.01
C ASP A 108 -12.24 -6.55 -12.28
N TYR A 109 -11.10 -6.44 -12.96
CA TYR A 109 -9.78 -6.80 -12.42
C TYR A 109 -8.86 -5.60 -12.31
N ILE A 110 -8.00 -5.62 -11.30
CA ILE A 110 -6.82 -4.77 -11.19
C ILE A 110 -5.60 -5.68 -11.29
N ILE A 111 -4.71 -5.40 -12.24
CA ILE A 111 -3.56 -6.24 -12.56
C ILE A 111 -2.28 -5.49 -12.22
N GLY A 112 -1.49 -6.03 -11.30
CA GLY A 112 -0.22 -5.43 -10.90
C GLY A 112 0.45 -6.20 -9.76
N ARG A 113 1.76 -6.00 -9.61
CA ARG A 113 2.52 -6.58 -8.51
C ARG A 113 2.15 -5.89 -7.19
N GLY A 114 1.65 -6.65 -6.23
CA GLY A 114 1.24 -6.14 -4.92
C GLY A 114 -0.23 -5.74 -4.82
N VAL A 115 -1.01 -5.83 -5.89
CA VAL A 115 -2.45 -5.52 -5.86
C VAL A 115 -3.19 -6.36 -4.81
N GLN A 116 -2.83 -7.62 -4.66
CA GLN A 116 -3.43 -8.51 -3.68
C GLN A 116 -2.55 -8.70 -2.44
N ASP A 117 -1.24 -8.78 -2.60
CA ASP A 117 -0.28 -9.06 -1.54
C ASP A 117 0.79 -7.96 -1.48
N ASP A 118 0.60 -6.93 -0.68
CA ASP A 118 -0.47 -6.70 0.29
C ASP A 118 -1.00 -5.24 0.26
N LYS A 119 -0.96 -4.59 -0.92
CA LYS A 119 -1.35 -3.17 -1.10
C LYS A 119 -2.86 -2.96 -1.37
N GLY A 120 -3.59 -4.05 -1.61
CA GLY A 120 -5.01 -4.02 -1.93
C GLY A 120 -5.99 -4.19 -0.80
#